data_a50de6fc19af946ecf2ab3adba3426e3
#
_entry.id   a50de6fc19af946ecf2ab3adba3426e3
#
_cell.length_a   1.000
_cell.length_b   1.000
_cell.length_c   1.000
_cell.angle_alpha   90.00
_cell.angle_beta   90.00
_cell.angle_gamma   90.00
#
_symmetry.space_group_name_H-M   'P 1'
#
loop_
_entity.id
_entity.type
_entity.pdbx_description
1 polymer ?
#
loop_
_entity_poly.entity_id
_entity_poly.type
_entity_poly.pdbx_seq_one_letter_code
_entity_poly.pdbx_strand_id
1 'polypeptide(L)'
;MKNQEKGGSMAGQEEPNPLLGKIGSFLIRVLVKLRYRVNIRGLDRLQGDSGFLFLPNHPCHFDPIIMTSHLWDRFQPRPMAIDYCFWTPVMSKILKYVKGFPVPNFHEGFSQIKMRRMERVLEEVGESLENGANIVIYPSGNLMRSNQDKMGGVSGVHTLVQRHKDMKIVLVRIRGLWGSIGGTAYSAGVSPKPMPLMKRCIKILLKNLIFFTPRRKVDIEFVTAPEDFPWNAEKMEFNQWLDNWYYAPGYEELTRVSLCRWWTEYPQEVEKIEEKIDLSSVSEEIRAAVIAQCALVSNMKPEEIGADQNLSNDLGLDSLDISNLLIWLDEQFAAQDVSLPELVSVGSVMEIAASRGGKPREEVSLKVMPGWEELSSKPYPGKPKGATIQEAFLESCDKMDGWLAMADDVSGITSWKKTENGGCALIKNHQGNAGRPHRYHAAGFGGSDHYHHGNSACP
;
A
#
# COMPACT_ATOMS: atom_id res chain seq x y z
N MET A 1 -7.83 31.66 -24.92
CA MET A 1 -6.77 31.90 -23.89
C MET A 1 -6.74 30.64 -23.01
N LYS A 2 -5.73 29.80 -23.26
CA LYS A 2 -5.54 28.52 -22.56
C LYS A 2 -4.77 28.80 -21.26
N ASN A 3 -5.40 28.67 -20.10
CA ASN A 3 -4.71 28.57 -18.82
C ASN A 3 -4.32 27.12 -18.61
N GLN A 4 -3.03 26.86 -18.72
CA GLN A 4 -2.40 25.62 -18.30
C GLN A 4 -2.40 25.57 -16.77
N GLU A 5 -3.18 24.66 -16.21
CA GLU A 5 -2.99 24.21 -14.85
C GLU A 5 -1.67 23.42 -14.78
N LYS A 6 -0.67 24.03 -14.19
CA LYS A 6 0.59 23.36 -13.86
C LYS A 6 0.33 22.37 -12.73
N GLY A 7 0.05 21.12 -13.08
CA GLY A 7 0.22 19.98 -12.17
C GLY A 7 1.66 19.99 -11.66
N GLY A 8 1.85 19.83 -10.35
CA GLY A 8 3.16 19.80 -9.71
C GLY A 8 3.98 18.59 -10.21
N SER A 9 4.63 18.77 -11.34
CA SER A 9 5.61 17.87 -11.91
C SER A 9 6.76 17.68 -10.94
N MET A 10 7.24 16.45 -10.77
CA MET A 10 8.50 16.12 -10.07
C MET A 10 9.75 16.64 -10.80
N ALA A 11 9.60 17.60 -11.72
CA ALA A 11 10.65 18.27 -12.50
C ALA A 11 11.47 19.25 -11.66
N GLY A 12 12.18 18.76 -10.66
CA GLY A 12 13.05 19.58 -9.79
C GLY A 12 13.92 18.76 -8.86
N GLN A 13 13.88 17.42 -8.95
CA GLN A 13 14.81 16.59 -8.19
C GLN A 13 16.13 16.51 -8.95
N GLU A 14 17.20 16.97 -8.34
CA GLU A 14 18.57 16.77 -8.82
C GLU A 14 18.81 15.30 -9.17
N GLU A 15 19.49 15.04 -10.27
CA GLU A 15 19.85 13.68 -10.62
C GLU A 15 20.69 13.05 -9.51
N PRO A 16 20.36 11.80 -9.08
CA PRO A 16 21.07 11.14 -8.01
C PRO A 16 22.53 10.99 -8.41
N ASN A 17 23.45 11.37 -7.51
CA ASN A 17 24.89 11.22 -7.77
C ASN A 17 25.23 9.75 -8.05
N PRO A 18 25.64 9.38 -9.26
CA PRO A 18 25.79 7.99 -9.66
C PRO A 18 26.86 7.26 -8.84
N LEU A 19 27.87 7.96 -8.34
CA LEU A 19 28.92 7.39 -7.50
C LEU A 19 28.37 6.98 -6.12
N LEU A 20 27.56 7.82 -5.50
CA LEU A 20 26.90 7.49 -4.22
C LEU A 20 25.99 6.27 -4.36
N GLY A 21 25.27 6.16 -5.47
CA GLY A 21 24.44 4.99 -5.75
C GLY A 21 25.25 3.69 -5.90
N LYS A 22 26.37 3.72 -6.61
CA LYS A 22 27.26 2.57 -6.75
C LYS A 22 27.88 2.15 -5.42
N ILE A 23 28.32 3.11 -4.61
CA ILE A 23 28.84 2.84 -3.26
C ILE A 23 27.73 2.26 -2.38
N GLY A 24 26.53 2.85 -2.39
CA GLY A 24 25.39 2.37 -1.63
C GLY A 24 24.97 0.96 -2.02
N SER A 25 24.86 0.66 -3.31
CA SER A 25 24.51 -0.67 -3.81
C SER A 25 25.58 -1.71 -3.43
N PHE A 26 26.86 -1.34 -3.51
CA PHE A 26 27.96 -2.21 -3.07
C PHE A 26 27.86 -2.53 -1.58
N LEU A 27 27.68 -1.52 -0.73
CA LEU A 27 27.53 -1.70 0.73
C LEU A 27 26.33 -2.59 1.06
N ILE A 28 25.19 -2.36 0.40
CA ILE A 28 24.00 -3.20 0.56
C ILE A 28 24.29 -4.64 0.16
N ARG A 29 24.97 -4.89 -0.97
CA ARG A 29 25.37 -6.26 -1.38
C ARG A 29 26.30 -6.91 -0.36
N VAL A 30 27.21 -6.16 0.25
CA VAL A 30 28.07 -6.69 1.33
C VAL A 30 27.22 -7.10 2.55
N LEU A 31 26.28 -6.24 2.99
CA LEU A 31 25.37 -6.56 4.09
C LEU A 31 24.47 -7.77 3.77
N VAL A 32 23.92 -7.82 2.56
CA VAL A 32 23.12 -8.95 2.08
C VAL A 32 23.92 -10.26 2.13
N LYS A 33 25.19 -10.24 1.74
CA LYS A 33 26.07 -11.42 1.79
C LYS A 33 26.31 -11.97 3.20
N LEU A 34 26.06 -11.21 4.25
CA LEU A 34 26.16 -11.72 5.63
C LEU A 34 25.11 -12.80 5.91
N ARG A 35 23.92 -12.70 5.32
CA ARG A 35 22.81 -13.63 5.55
C ARG A 35 22.40 -14.44 4.32
N TYR A 36 22.65 -13.92 3.09
CA TYR A 36 22.14 -14.51 1.85
C TYR A 36 23.29 -14.83 0.89
N ARG A 37 23.19 -15.99 0.22
CA ARG A 37 24.02 -16.36 -0.94
C ARG A 37 23.17 -16.16 -2.18
N VAL A 38 23.31 -15.03 -2.82
CA VAL A 38 22.52 -14.66 -4.00
C VAL A 38 23.19 -15.20 -5.25
N ASN A 39 22.43 -15.94 -6.04
CA ASN A 39 22.79 -16.43 -7.36
C ASN A 39 21.87 -15.77 -8.39
N ILE A 40 22.46 -15.10 -9.38
CA ILE A 40 21.71 -14.36 -10.41
C ILE A 40 21.93 -15.04 -11.75
N ARG A 41 20.85 -15.21 -12.49
CA ARG A 41 20.86 -15.80 -13.84
C ARG A 41 20.07 -14.94 -14.80
N GLY A 42 20.53 -14.85 -16.05
CA GLY A 42 19.83 -14.19 -17.14
C GLY A 42 19.98 -12.67 -17.19
N LEU A 43 20.54 -12.02 -16.17
CA LEU A 43 20.72 -10.56 -16.14
C LEU A 43 21.68 -10.08 -17.25
N ASP A 44 22.69 -10.87 -17.56
CA ASP A 44 23.68 -10.65 -18.61
C ASP A 44 23.11 -10.76 -20.02
N ARG A 45 21.97 -11.43 -20.19
CA ARG A 45 21.30 -11.64 -21.49
C ARG A 45 20.40 -10.47 -21.88
N LEU A 46 20.08 -9.56 -20.96
CA LEU A 46 19.24 -8.40 -21.25
C LEU A 46 19.99 -7.44 -22.20
N GLN A 47 19.33 -7.09 -23.31
CA GLN A 47 19.90 -6.19 -24.31
C GLN A 47 19.46 -4.75 -24.08
N GLY A 48 20.42 -3.82 -23.96
CA GLY A 48 20.17 -2.41 -23.60
C GLY A 48 20.07 -2.20 -22.08
N ASP A 49 19.98 -0.94 -21.67
CA ASP A 49 20.07 -0.55 -20.27
C ASP A 49 18.88 0.30 -19.79
N SER A 50 17.89 0.54 -20.66
CA SER A 50 16.79 1.47 -20.40
C SER A 50 15.44 0.98 -20.90
N GLY A 51 14.38 1.48 -20.25
CA GLY A 51 12.98 1.22 -20.62
C GLY A 51 12.49 -0.17 -20.21
N PHE A 52 13.06 -0.76 -19.17
CA PHE A 52 12.66 -2.07 -18.67
C PHE A 52 11.63 -1.97 -17.56
N LEU A 53 10.57 -2.78 -17.69
CA LEU A 53 9.63 -3.08 -16.62
C LEU A 53 9.99 -4.46 -16.03
N PHE A 54 10.55 -4.45 -14.81
CA PHE A 54 10.87 -5.66 -14.06
C PHE A 54 9.66 -6.10 -13.23
N LEU A 55 9.23 -7.34 -13.41
CA LEU A 55 8.08 -7.93 -12.73
C LEU A 55 8.52 -9.10 -11.83
N PRO A 56 8.96 -8.87 -10.60
CA PRO A 56 9.31 -9.92 -9.65
C PRO A 56 8.09 -10.46 -8.89
N ASN A 57 8.14 -11.74 -8.47
CA ASN A 57 7.33 -12.23 -7.35
C ASN A 57 7.84 -11.66 -6.02
N HIS A 58 7.01 -11.65 -4.97
CA HIS A 58 7.29 -10.92 -3.70
C HIS A 58 7.31 -11.85 -2.47
N PRO A 59 8.31 -12.74 -2.32
CA PRO A 59 8.36 -13.71 -1.23
C PRO A 59 8.75 -13.14 0.14
N CYS A 60 9.37 -11.93 0.20
CA CYS A 60 9.99 -11.45 1.42
C CYS A 60 10.24 -9.93 1.38
N HIS A 61 10.16 -9.23 2.52
CA HIS A 61 10.53 -7.80 2.61
C HIS A 61 11.96 -7.47 2.20
N PHE A 62 12.85 -8.46 2.10
CA PHE A 62 14.26 -8.24 1.72
C PHE A 62 14.49 -8.36 0.21
N ASP A 63 13.59 -8.95 -0.55
CA ASP A 63 13.80 -9.13 -2.00
C ASP A 63 13.92 -7.81 -2.76
N PRO A 64 13.17 -6.72 -2.46
CA PRO A 64 13.37 -5.45 -3.15
C PRO A 64 14.79 -4.90 -2.94
N ILE A 65 15.30 -5.03 -1.72
CA ILE A 65 16.64 -4.55 -1.37
C ILE A 65 17.70 -5.40 -2.08
N ILE A 66 17.54 -6.72 -2.03
CA ILE A 66 18.46 -7.66 -2.68
C ILE A 66 18.48 -7.41 -4.19
N MET A 67 17.33 -7.43 -4.84
CA MET A 67 17.21 -7.30 -6.29
C MET A 67 17.70 -5.93 -6.76
N THR A 68 17.19 -4.83 -6.17
CA THR A 68 17.54 -3.47 -6.57
C THR A 68 19.05 -3.22 -6.43
N SER A 69 19.70 -3.73 -5.35
CA SER A 69 21.14 -3.57 -5.18
C SER A 69 21.97 -4.25 -6.27
N HIS A 70 21.47 -5.32 -6.89
CA HIS A 70 22.14 -6.00 -7.99
C HIS A 70 21.80 -5.39 -9.37
N LEU A 71 20.63 -4.79 -9.51
CA LEU A 71 20.25 -4.07 -10.73
C LEU A 71 20.85 -2.67 -10.82
N TRP A 72 21.25 -2.07 -9.68
CA TRP A 72 21.57 -0.65 -9.60
C TRP A 72 22.68 -0.19 -10.53
N ASP A 73 23.75 -0.94 -10.60
CA ASP A 73 24.95 -0.53 -11.34
C ASP A 73 24.69 -0.34 -12.85
N ARG A 74 23.72 -1.06 -13.40
CA ARG A 74 23.40 -1.04 -14.83
C ARG A 74 22.07 -0.36 -15.12
N PHE A 75 21.04 -0.63 -14.33
CA PHE A 75 19.67 -0.27 -14.67
C PHE A 75 19.09 0.86 -13.81
N GLN A 76 19.63 1.13 -12.64
CA GLN A 76 19.13 2.15 -11.69
C GLN A 76 17.59 2.14 -11.55
N PRO A 77 16.97 1.01 -11.21
CA PRO A 77 15.53 0.84 -11.28
C PRO A 77 14.80 1.68 -10.25
N ARG A 78 13.65 2.21 -10.64
CA ARG A 78 12.74 2.99 -9.81
C ARG A 78 11.62 2.07 -9.29
N PRO A 79 11.56 1.76 -7.98
CA PRO A 79 10.54 0.89 -7.43
C PRO A 79 9.21 1.61 -7.22
N MET A 80 8.10 0.89 -7.39
CA MET A 80 6.82 1.29 -6.79
C MET A 80 6.79 0.79 -5.35
N ALA A 81 6.43 1.65 -4.41
CA ALA A 81 6.36 1.31 -2.99
C ALA A 81 5.18 2.01 -2.31
N ILE A 82 4.59 1.34 -1.32
CA ILE A 82 3.47 1.90 -0.55
C ILE A 82 3.89 3.21 0.12
N ASP A 83 3.02 4.20 0.10
CA ASP A 83 3.31 5.59 0.48
C ASP A 83 3.83 5.75 1.92
N TYR A 84 3.42 4.90 2.88
CA TYR A 84 3.96 4.96 4.24
C TYR A 84 5.49 4.71 4.29
N CYS A 85 6.06 3.99 3.33
CA CYS A 85 7.50 3.80 3.25
C CYS A 85 8.25 5.12 3.01
N PHE A 86 7.58 6.09 2.37
CA PHE A 86 8.14 7.43 2.14
C PHE A 86 8.10 8.34 3.37
N TRP A 87 7.44 7.90 4.46
CA TRP A 87 7.35 8.67 5.72
C TRP A 87 8.39 8.23 6.76
N THR A 88 8.97 7.05 6.59
CA THR A 88 10.02 6.59 7.51
C THR A 88 11.35 7.29 7.20
N PRO A 89 12.10 7.78 8.21
CA PRO A 89 13.25 8.65 7.97
C PRO A 89 14.33 8.08 7.05
N VAL A 90 14.65 6.79 7.18
CA VAL A 90 15.69 6.12 6.39
C VAL A 90 15.15 5.72 5.02
N MET A 91 13.99 5.04 4.99
CA MET A 91 13.41 4.55 3.73
C MET A 91 12.99 5.68 2.82
N SER A 92 12.45 6.78 3.39
CA SER A 92 12.11 7.99 2.64
C SER A 92 13.30 8.55 1.86
N LYS A 93 14.49 8.61 2.47
CA LYS A 93 15.71 9.09 1.79
C LYS A 93 16.12 8.16 0.66
N ILE A 94 16.05 6.85 0.89
CA ILE A 94 16.39 5.84 -0.12
C ILE A 94 15.40 5.93 -1.29
N LEU A 95 14.10 5.88 -1.01
CA LEU A 95 13.05 5.90 -2.04
C LEU A 95 13.06 7.21 -2.86
N LYS A 96 13.31 8.35 -2.22
CA LYS A 96 13.50 9.62 -2.93
C LYS A 96 14.76 9.60 -3.81
N TYR A 97 15.86 9.04 -3.29
CA TYR A 97 17.10 8.93 -4.03
C TYR A 97 16.93 8.06 -5.29
N VAL A 98 16.25 6.92 -5.18
CA VAL A 98 15.96 6.05 -6.33
C VAL A 98 14.77 6.52 -7.17
N LYS A 99 14.19 7.69 -6.88
CA LYS A 99 13.00 8.25 -7.56
C LYS A 99 11.84 7.27 -7.60
N GLY A 100 11.59 6.56 -6.49
CA GLY A 100 10.50 5.59 -6.38
C GLY A 100 9.12 6.22 -6.45
N PHE A 101 8.13 5.48 -6.92
CA PHE A 101 6.74 5.90 -7.05
C PHE A 101 5.94 5.55 -5.79
N PRO A 102 5.31 6.54 -5.11
CA PRO A 102 4.47 6.29 -3.95
C PRO A 102 3.10 5.77 -4.36
N VAL A 103 2.77 4.55 -3.98
CA VAL A 103 1.48 3.90 -4.23
C VAL A 103 0.57 4.07 -3.00
N PRO A 104 -0.71 4.45 -3.17
CA PRO A 104 -1.65 4.53 -2.06
C PRO A 104 -1.80 3.20 -1.33
N ASN A 105 -1.90 3.26 0.01
CA ASN A 105 -2.18 2.08 0.81
C ASN A 105 -3.69 1.80 0.86
N PHE A 106 -4.15 0.79 0.14
CA PHE A 106 -5.56 0.37 0.14
C PHE A 106 -5.92 -0.49 1.36
N HIS A 107 -4.96 -1.06 2.08
CA HIS A 107 -5.25 -1.82 3.31
C HIS A 107 -5.82 -0.95 4.45
N GLU A 108 -5.55 0.35 4.44
CA GLU A 108 -6.08 1.33 5.41
C GLU A 108 -7.40 1.97 4.95
N GLY A 109 -8.14 1.29 4.12
CA GLY A 109 -9.41 1.75 3.59
C GLY A 109 -9.32 2.34 2.19
N PHE A 110 -10.45 2.30 1.52
CA PHE A 110 -10.65 2.77 0.16
C PHE A 110 -11.13 4.23 0.14
N SER A 111 -10.73 4.99 -0.86
CA SER A 111 -11.36 6.25 -1.22
C SER A 111 -11.16 6.56 -2.70
N GLN A 112 -12.10 7.27 -3.31
CA GLN A 112 -11.99 7.73 -4.70
C GLN A 112 -10.72 8.58 -4.93
N ILE A 113 -10.24 9.29 -3.90
CA ILE A 113 -9.00 10.06 -3.95
C ILE A 113 -7.80 9.13 -4.11
N LYS A 114 -7.77 8.01 -3.36
CA LYS A 114 -6.72 6.99 -3.50
C LYS A 114 -6.72 6.37 -4.90
N MET A 115 -7.90 6.09 -5.46
CA MET A 115 -8.03 5.56 -6.82
C MET A 115 -7.48 6.51 -7.87
N ARG A 116 -7.94 7.76 -7.90
CA ARG A 116 -7.44 8.78 -8.84
C ARG A 116 -5.93 9.00 -8.67
N ARG A 117 -5.42 8.82 -7.46
CA ARG A 117 -3.98 8.90 -7.21
C ARG A 117 -3.24 7.69 -7.79
N MET A 118 -3.81 6.49 -7.66
CA MET A 118 -3.23 5.27 -8.25
C MET A 118 -3.21 5.36 -9.79
N GLU A 119 -4.30 5.80 -10.40
CA GLU A 119 -4.36 6.02 -11.85
C GLU A 119 -3.27 6.98 -12.33
N ARG A 120 -3.09 8.13 -11.65
CA ARG A 120 -2.01 9.08 -11.96
C ARG A 120 -0.62 8.47 -11.79
N VAL A 121 -0.40 7.65 -10.75
CA VAL A 121 0.88 6.98 -10.56
C VAL A 121 1.14 5.99 -11.68
N LEU A 122 0.13 5.23 -12.13
CA LEU A 122 0.30 4.31 -13.28
C LEU A 122 0.59 5.07 -14.58
N GLU A 123 -0.02 6.23 -14.80
CA GLU A 123 0.28 7.08 -15.95
C GLU A 123 1.72 7.63 -15.90
N GLU A 124 2.15 8.18 -14.74
CA GLU A 124 3.53 8.62 -14.53
C GLU A 124 4.56 7.48 -14.72
N VAL A 125 4.21 6.26 -14.33
CA VAL A 125 5.02 5.06 -14.53
C VAL A 125 5.15 4.74 -16.03
N GLY A 126 4.02 4.75 -16.77
CA GLY A 126 4.00 4.52 -18.22
C GLY A 126 4.86 5.54 -18.96
N GLU A 127 4.64 6.84 -18.73
CA GLU A 127 5.43 7.93 -19.31
C GLU A 127 6.94 7.78 -18.96
N SER A 128 7.25 7.39 -17.72
CA SER A 128 8.64 7.20 -17.30
C SER A 128 9.31 6.04 -18.05
N LEU A 129 8.60 4.95 -18.29
CA LEU A 129 9.08 3.81 -19.08
C LEU A 129 9.35 4.22 -20.53
N GLU A 130 8.45 4.95 -21.16
CA GLU A 130 8.60 5.49 -22.51
C GLU A 130 9.81 6.43 -22.62
N ASN A 131 10.07 7.20 -21.57
CA ASN A 131 11.26 8.06 -21.46
C ASN A 131 12.54 7.29 -21.04
N GLY A 132 12.50 5.96 -21.07
CA GLY A 132 13.67 5.11 -20.85
C GLY A 132 14.00 4.81 -19.39
N ALA A 133 13.15 5.18 -18.42
CA ALA A 133 13.35 4.76 -17.04
C ALA A 133 13.14 3.25 -16.88
N ASN A 134 13.93 2.64 -15.99
CA ASN A 134 13.73 1.25 -15.59
C ASN A 134 12.87 1.22 -14.32
N ILE A 135 11.86 0.36 -14.29
CA ILE A 135 10.88 0.34 -13.21
C ILE A 135 10.74 -1.08 -12.66
N VAL A 136 10.52 -1.18 -11.35
CA VAL A 136 10.20 -2.44 -10.68
C VAL A 136 8.81 -2.36 -10.11
N ILE A 137 7.96 -3.31 -10.52
CA ILE A 137 6.60 -3.47 -9.99
C ILE A 137 6.42 -4.92 -9.58
N TYR A 138 5.94 -5.13 -8.36
CA TYR A 138 5.53 -6.44 -7.88
C TYR A 138 4.07 -6.69 -8.31
N PRO A 139 3.81 -7.60 -9.26
CA PRO A 139 2.47 -7.75 -9.85
C PRO A 139 1.39 -8.08 -8.83
N SER A 140 1.71 -8.89 -7.82
CA SER A 140 0.77 -9.22 -6.74
C SER A 140 0.42 -8.03 -5.83
N GLY A 141 1.24 -6.96 -5.82
CA GLY A 141 1.09 -5.81 -4.92
C GLY A 141 1.29 -6.13 -3.44
N ASN A 142 1.44 -7.41 -3.08
CA ASN A 142 1.54 -7.90 -1.71
C ASN A 142 2.67 -8.93 -1.57
N LEU A 143 3.15 -9.12 -0.33
CA LEU A 143 3.98 -10.26 0.00
C LEU A 143 3.18 -11.56 -0.18
N MET A 144 3.85 -12.61 -0.68
CA MET A 144 3.28 -13.96 -0.73
C MET A 144 2.81 -14.39 0.65
N ARG A 145 1.56 -14.84 0.76
CA ARG A 145 0.94 -15.33 1.99
C ARG A 145 1.02 -16.84 2.14
N SER A 146 1.20 -17.53 1.02
CA SER A 146 1.45 -18.97 0.94
C SER A 146 2.46 -19.26 -0.18
N ASN A 147 2.97 -20.50 -0.23
CA ASN A 147 3.82 -20.94 -1.34
C ASN A 147 3.05 -21.21 -2.65
N GLN A 148 1.74 -21.10 -2.61
CA GLN A 148 0.81 -21.27 -3.74
C GLN A 148 -0.09 -20.03 -3.91
N ASP A 149 0.40 -18.88 -3.46
CA ASP A 149 -0.36 -17.63 -3.52
C ASP A 149 -0.65 -17.25 -4.97
N LYS A 150 -1.86 -16.74 -5.22
CA LYS A 150 -2.30 -16.33 -6.56
C LYS A 150 -2.49 -14.82 -6.59
N MET A 151 -2.27 -14.23 -7.76
CA MET A 151 -2.50 -12.80 -7.97
C MET A 151 -3.98 -12.42 -7.98
N GLY A 152 -4.83 -13.35 -8.40
CA GLY A 152 -6.27 -13.10 -8.48
C GLY A 152 -6.60 -11.88 -9.37
N GLY A 153 -7.49 -11.03 -8.91
CA GLY A 153 -8.01 -9.88 -9.65
C GLY A 153 -7.13 -8.63 -9.68
N VAL A 154 -5.86 -8.68 -9.25
CA VAL A 154 -4.98 -7.49 -9.25
C VAL A 154 -4.85 -6.89 -10.66
N SER A 155 -5.01 -5.56 -10.78
CA SER A 155 -5.16 -4.89 -12.09
C SER A 155 -3.96 -4.02 -12.50
N GLY A 156 -3.10 -3.60 -11.58
CA GLY A 156 -2.10 -2.56 -11.84
C GLY A 156 -1.15 -2.84 -13.01
N VAL A 157 -0.53 -4.03 -13.06
CA VAL A 157 0.39 -4.40 -14.15
C VAL A 157 -0.37 -4.66 -15.44
N HIS A 158 -1.52 -5.34 -15.37
CA HIS A 158 -2.38 -5.56 -16.53
C HIS A 158 -2.77 -4.23 -17.17
N THR A 159 -3.21 -3.23 -16.40
CA THR A 159 -3.56 -1.90 -16.89
C THR A 159 -2.39 -1.22 -17.61
N LEU A 160 -1.17 -1.32 -17.07
CA LEU A 160 0.02 -0.78 -17.73
C LEU A 160 0.28 -1.47 -19.06
N VAL A 161 0.24 -2.80 -19.09
CA VAL A 161 0.49 -3.59 -20.32
C VAL A 161 -0.54 -3.30 -21.39
N GLN A 162 -1.82 -3.09 -21.04
CA GLN A 162 -2.86 -2.75 -22.01
C GLN A 162 -2.68 -1.34 -22.59
N ARG A 163 -2.18 -0.38 -21.80
CA ARG A 163 -1.98 1.01 -22.24
C ARG A 163 -0.69 1.22 -23.01
N HIS A 164 0.37 0.46 -22.70
CA HIS A 164 1.73 0.65 -23.21
C HIS A 164 2.27 -0.67 -23.78
N LYS A 165 1.97 -0.97 -25.05
CA LYS A 165 2.28 -2.28 -25.66
C LYS A 165 3.76 -2.47 -26.06
N ASP A 166 4.54 -1.40 -26.17
CA ASP A 166 5.94 -1.46 -26.63
C ASP A 166 6.96 -1.56 -25.45
N MET A 167 6.50 -1.92 -24.27
CA MET A 167 7.36 -2.04 -23.09
C MET A 167 8.29 -3.24 -23.16
N LYS A 168 9.53 -3.07 -22.69
CA LYS A 168 10.48 -4.16 -22.50
C LYS A 168 10.24 -4.83 -21.15
N ILE A 169 9.41 -5.87 -21.12
CA ILE A 169 9.08 -6.60 -19.90
C ILE A 169 10.17 -7.62 -19.59
N VAL A 170 10.59 -7.65 -18.32
CA VAL A 170 11.48 -8.65 -17.75
C VAL A 170 10.78 -9.31 -16.57
N LEU A 171 10.46 -10.58 -16.73
CA LEU A 171 9.93 -11.42 -15.66
C LEU A 171 11.07 -11.81 -14.72
N VAL A 172 10.86 -11.69 -13.41
CA VAL A 172 11.89 -11.98 -12.41
C VAL A 172 11.36 -13.01 -11.41
N ARG A 173 11.99 -14.18 -11.38
CA ARG A 173 11.65 -15.25 -10.43
C ARG A 173 12.64 -15.27 -9.29
N ILE A 174 12.15 -15.02 -8.08
CA ILE A 174 12.93 -15.03 -6.84
C ILE A 174 12.55 -16.26 -6.03
N ARG A 175 13.52 -17.10 -5.72
CA ARG A 175 13.36 -18.33 -4.93
C ARG A 175 14.39 -18.38 -3.80
N GLY A 176 14.10 -19.13 -2.75
CA GLY A 176 14.94 -19.26 -1.57
C GLY A 176 14.58 -18.30 -0.45
N LEU A 177 13.68 -17.35 -0.66
CA LEU A 177 13.24 -16.40 0.37
C LEU A 177 11.98 -16.82 1.10
N TRP A 178 11.21 -17.78 0.59
CA TRP A 178 10.11 -18.39 1.32
C TRP A 178 10.66 -19.10 2.57
N GLY A 179 10.14 -18.73 3.77
CA GLY A 179 10.71 -19.16 5.05
C GLY A 179 11.90 -18.31 5.54
N SER A 180 12.15 -17.15 4.95
CA SER A 180 12.96 -16.08 5.55
C SER A 180 12.16 -15.37 6.64
N ILE A 181 12.86 -14.80 7.65
CA ILE A 181 12.22 -14.05 8.74
C ILE A 181 11.50 -12.78 8.27
N GLY A 182 11.78 -12.30 7.09
CA GLY A 182 11.10 -11.16 6.46
C GLY A 182 9.93 -11.54 5.57
N GLY A 183 9.66 -12.84 5.39
CA GLY A 183 8.48 -13.35 4.71
C GLY A 183 7.36 -13.69 5.69
N THR A 184 6.26 -14.20 5.17
CA THR A 184 5.03 -14.49 5.91
C THR A 184 4.89 -15.96 6.33
N ALA A 185 5.81 -16.82 5.88
CA ALA A 185 5.74 -18.27 6.06
C ALA A 185 5.63 -18.74 7.53
N TYR A 186 6.19 -17.96 8.47
CA TYR A 186 6.13 -18.28 9.90
C TYR A 186 5.07 -17.50 10.68
N SER A 187 4.32 -16.62 10.02
CA SER A 187 3.35 -15.72 10.65
C SER A 187 1.93 -15.91 10.13
N ALA A 188 1.59 -17.12 9.70
CA ALA A 188 0.27 -17.44 9.16
C ALA A 188 -0.21 -16.49 8.04
N GLY A 189 0.71 -16.05 7.16
CA GLY A 189 0.40 -15.11 6.09
C GLY A 189 0.41 -13.63 6.49
N VAL A 190 0.65 -13.32 7.77
CA VAL A 190 0.71 -11.92 8.24
C VAL A 190 2.08 -11.31 7.97
N SER A 191 2.10 -10.14 7.36
CA SER A 191 3.33 -9.41 7.04
C SER A 191 4.06 -8.94 8.30
N PRO A 192 5.37 -9.24 8.46
CA PRO A 192 6.15 -8.77 9.59
C PRO A 192 6.25 -7.24 9.64
N LYS A 193 6.04 -6.64 10.81
CA LYS A 193 6.20 -5.19 10.98
C LYS A 193 7.68 -4.78 10.81
N PRO A 194 7.99 -3.69 10.09
CA PRO A 194 9.36 -3.33 9.71
C PRO A 194 10.31 -3.13 10.89
N MET A 195 9.89 -2.41 11.94
CA MET A 195 10.76 -2.08 13.08
C MET A 195 11.12 -3.32 13.95
N PRO A 196 10.16 -4.17 14.36
CA PRO A 196 10.49 -5.45 15.01
C PRO A 196 11.37 -6.36 14.14
N LEU A 197 11.11 -6.42 12.83
CA LEU A 197 11.92 -7.20 11.89
C LEU A 197 13.37 -6.71 11.87
N MET A 198 13.60 -5.41 11.77
CA MET A 198 14.96 -4.83 11.78
C MET A 198 15.69 -5.13 13.09
N LYS A 199 15.04 -4.98 14.24
CA LYS A 199 15.62 -5.35 15.54
C LYS A 199 16.01 -6.82 15.59
N ARG A 200 15.15 -7.71 15.03
CA ARG A 200 15.41 -9.14 14.94
C ARG A 200 16.62 -9.45 14.05
N CYS A 201 16.73 -8.78 12.90
CA CYS A 201 17.90 -8.93 12.02
C CYS A 201 19.20 -8.56 12.72
N ILE A 202 19.24 -7.41 13.40
CA ILE A 202 20.42 -6.96 14.17
C ILE A 202 20.77 -7.99 15.25
N LYS A 203 19.78 -8.46 16.02
CA LYS A 203 20.00 -9.49 17.04
C LYS A 203 20.59 -10.78 16.47
N ILE A 204 20.12 -11.23 15.30
CA ILE A 204 20.65 -12.43 14.62
C ILE A 204 22.11 -12.20 14.21
N LEU A 205 22.44 -11.06 13.61
CA LEU A 205 23.81 -10.75 13.22
C LEU A 205 24.75 -10.72 14.42
N LEU A 206 24.39 -10.01 15.49
CA LEU A 206 25.20 -9.91 16.71
C LEU A 206 25.39 -11.28 17.38
N LYS A 207 24.35 -12.11 17.48
CA LYS A 207 24.39 -13.46 18.02
C LYS A 207 25.39 -14.37 17.28
N ASN A 208 25.61 -14.11 16.01
CA ASN A 208 26.53 -14.86 15.17
C ASN A 208 27.85 -14.12 14.93
N LEU A 209 28.21 -13.17 15.79
CA LEU A 209 29.40 -12.34 15.60
C LEU A 209 29.50 -11.76 14.18
N ILE A 210 28.33 -11.43 13.61
CA ILE A 210 28.10 -10.84 12.27
C ILE A 210 28.50 -11.80 11.14
N PHE A 211 29.76 -12.18 11.06
CA PHE A 211 30.34 -12.94 9.92
C PHE A 211 29.99 -14.43 9.90
N PHE A 212 29.63 -15.02 11.03
CA PHE A 212 29.31 -16.45 11.15
C PHE A 212 27.81 -16.74 11.00
N THR A 213 27.02 -15.75 10.61
CA THR A 213 25.57 -15.93 10.40
C THR A 213 25.31 -17.01 9.33
N PRO A 214 24.49 -18.03 9.64
CA PRO A 214 24.12 -19.04 8.65
C PRO A 214 23.49 -18.40 7.42
N ARG A 215 23.93 -18.77 6.23
CA ARG A 215 23.52 -18.14 4.99
C ARG A 215 22.44 -18.93 4.28
N ARG A 216 21.40 -18.21 3.84
CA ARG A 216 20.31 -18.73 3.02
C ARG A 216 20.67 -18.57 1.54
N LYS A 217 20.44 -19.62 0.75
CA LYS A 217 20.58 -19.53 -0.72
C LYS A 217 19.37 -18.79 -1.30
N VAL A 218 19.61 -17.90 -2.25
CA VAL A 218 18.61 -17.15 -2.99
C VAL A 218 18.95 -17.21 -4.46
N ASP A 219 18.04 -17.69 -5.27
CA ASP A 219 18.17 -17.72 -6.72
C ASP A 219 17.26 -16.65 -7.31
N ILE A 220 17.81 -15.78 -8.18
CA ILE A 220 17.08 -14.74 -8.91
C ILE A 220 17.32 -14.98 -10.40
N GLU A 221 16.23 -15.21 -11.13
CA GLU A 221 16.24 -15.45 -12.55
C GLU A 221 15.54 -14.32 -13.30
N PHE A 222 16.20 -13.77 -14.31
CA PHE A 222 15.68 -12.72 -15.19
C PHE A 222 15.42 -13.30 -16.57
N VAL A 223 14.20 -13.13 -17.06
CA VAL A 223 13.77 -13.61 -18.38
C VAL A 223 13.03 -12.48 -19.08
N THR A 224 13.45 -12.12 -20.29
CA THR A 224 12.65 -11.22 -21.14
C THR A 224 11.31 -11.85 -21.42
N ALA A 225 10.26 -11.06 -21.59
CA ALA A 225 8.93 -11.56 -21.92
C ALA A 225 9.03 -12.56 -23.08
N PRO A 226 8.59 -13.81 -22.90
CA PRO A 226 8.64 -14.82 -23.94
C PRO A 226 7.58 -14.54 -25.03
N GLU A 227 7.65 -15.26 -26.14
CA GLU A 227 6.76 -15.04 -27.29
C GLU A 227 5.28 -15.25 -26.95
N ASP A 228 4.97 -16.14 -26.01
CA ASP A 228 3.63 -16.44 -25.52
C ASP A 228 3.16 -15.49 -24.40
N PHE A 229 3.88 -14.38 -24.15
CA PHE A 229 3.46 -13.40 -23.15
C PHE A 229 2.09 -12.80 -23.50
N PRO A 230 1.13 -12.76 -22.56
CA PRO A 230 -0.28 -12.50 -22.84
C PRO A 230 -0.60 -11.00 -23.00
N TRP A 231 -0.05 -10.35 -24.01
CA TRP A 231 -0.19 -8.90 -24.25
C TRP A 231 -1.63 -8.39 -24.38
N ASN A 232 -2.54 -9.24 -24.86
CA ASN A 232 -3.92 -8.85 -25.14
C ASN A 232 -4.93 -9.66 -24.31
N ALA A 233 -4.47 -10.42 -23.33
CA ALA A 233 -5.35 -11.24 -22.49
C ALA A 233 -6.19 -10.38 -21.54
N GLU A 234 -7.34 -10.88 -21.14
CA GLU A 234 -8.15 -10.32 -20.07
C GLU A 234 -7.42 -10.43 -18.72
N LYS A 235 -7.80 -9.58 -17.77
CA LYS A 235 -7.12 -9.43 -16.45
C LYS A 235 -6.85 -10.76 -15.75
N MET A 236 -7.86 -11.62 -15.65
CA MET A 236 -7.71 -12.91 -14.96
C MET A 236 -6.80 -13.89 -15.68
N GLU A 237 -6.92 -13.97 -17.01
CA GLU A 237 -6.06 -14.80 -17.86
C GLU A 237 -4.60 -14.32 -17.78
N PHE A 238 -4.38 -13.01 -17.85
CA PHE A 238 -3.07 -12.38 -17.71
C PHE A 238 -2.42 -12.75 -16.36
N ASN A 239 -3.15 -12.61 -15.25
CA ASN A 239 -2.64 -12.92 -13.92
C ASN A 239 -2.39 -14.42 -13.74
N GLN A 240 -3.28 -15.26 -14.27
CA GLN A 240 -3.10 -16.71 -14.24
C GLN A 240 -1.87 -17.15 -15.04
N TRP A 241 -1.62 -16.51 -16.21
CA TRP A 241 -0.41 -16.77 -16.98
C TRP A 241 0.86 -16.42 -16.17
N LEU A 242 0.88 -15.25 -15.52
CA LEU A 242 1.99 -14.84 -14.65
C LEU A 242 2.19 -15.82 -13.49
N ASP A 243 1.11 -16.24 -12.79
CA ASP A 243 1.19 -17.25 -11.73
C ASP A 243 1.78 -18.56 -12.24
N ASN A 244 1.31 -19.05 -13.39
CA ASN A 244 1.85 -20.25 -14.02
C ASN A 244 3.33 -20.10 -14.36
N TRP A 245 3.75 -18.94 -14.82
CA TRP A 245 5.16 -18.66 -15.11
C TRP A 245 6.00 -18.66 -13.83
N TYR A 246 5.55 -17.99 -12.74
CA TYR A 246 6.30 -17.98 -11.48
C TYR A 246 6.41 -19.36 -10.86
N TYR A 247 5.38 -20.17 -10.96
CA TYR A 247 5.32 -21.51 -10.38
C TYR A 247 5.74 -22.65 -11.33
N ALA A 248 6.11 -22.35 -12.57
CA ALA A 248 6.54 -23.37 -13.55
C ALA A 248 7.62 -24.34 -13.03
N PRO A 249 8.61 -23.92 -12.17
CA PRO A 249 9.58 -24.85 -11.59
C PRO A 249 9.05 -25.64 -10.37
N GLY A 250 7.75 -25.58 -10.09
CA GLY A 250 7.11 -26.11 -8.89
C GLY A 250 7.05 -25.11 -7.75
N TYR A 251 6.14 -25.36 -6.80
CA TYR A 251 6.00 -24.56 -5.60
C TYR A 251 7.27 -24.61 -4.73
N GLU A 252 7.57 -23.50 -4.06
CA GLU A 252 8.73 -23.45 -3.17
C GLU A 252 8.39 -24.07 -1.82
N GLU A 253 9.12 -25.14 -1.46
CA GLU A 253 9.01 -25.73 -0.14
C GLU A 253 9.63 -24.85 0.93
N LEU A 254 9.10 -24.95 2.16
CA LEU A 254 9.57 -24.18 3.30
C LEU A 254 11.02 -24.58 3.67
N THR A 255 11.99 -23.84 3.16
CA THR A 255 13.39 -24.07 3.50
C THR A 255 13.72 -23.49 4.87
N ARG A 256 14.04 -24.31 5.84
CA ARG A 256 14.45 -23.89 7.18
C ARG A 256 15.96 -23.68 7.25
N VAL A 257 16.37 -22.43 7.54
CA VAL A 257 17.79 -22.08 7.77
C VAL A 257 17.93 -21.56 9.19
N SER A 258 18.81 -22.19 9.98
CA SER A 258 19.05 -21.79 11.37
C SER A 258 19.35 -20.31 11.51
N LEU A 259 18.86 -19.69 12.57
CA LEU A 259 19.14 -18.32 12.96
C LEU A 259 20.46 -18.17 13.72
N CYS A 260 21.00 -19.28 14.21
CA CYS A 260 22.26 -19.31 14.96
C CYS A 260 23.23 -20.33 14.37
N ARG A 261 24.53 -20.00 14.38
CA ARG A 261 25.62 -20.89 13.96
C ARG A 261 25.97 -21.95 15.02
N TRP A 262 25.80 -21.55 16.27
CA TRP A 262 26.32 -22.31 17.42
C TRP A 262 25.35 -23.38 17.90
N TRP A 263 24.06 -23.21 17.62
CA TRP A 263 22.97 -24.17 17.91
C TRP A 263 21.87 -24.03 16.88
N THR A 264 21.02 -25.06 16.81
CA THR A 264 19.87 -25.05 15.92
C THR A 264 18.76 -24.15 16.50
N GLU A 265 18.38 -23.11 15.76
CA GLU A 265 17.31 -22.19 16.12
C GLU A 265 16.53 -21.83 14.88
N TYR A 266 15.23 -22.02 14.89
CA TYR A 266 14.33 -21.64 13.82
C TYR A 266 13.33 -20.59 14.27
N PRO A 267 12.74 -19.80 13.35
CA PRO A 267 11.59 -18.96 13.68
C PRO A 267 10.45 -19.85 14.21
N GLN A 268 9.73 -19.35 15.20
CA GLN A 268 8.50 -19.99 15.65
C GLN A 268 7.45 -19.85 14.56
N GLU A 269 6.78 -20.95 14.27
CA GLU A 269 5.68 -21.03 13.33
C GLU A 269 4.39 -20.72 14.10
N VAL A 270 3.62 -19.77 13.58
CA VAL A 270 2.28 -19.46 14.10
C VAL A 270 1.32 -20.30 13.27
N GLU A 271 0.55 -21.15 13.91
CA GLU A 271 -0.49 -21.92 13.23
C GLU A 271 -1.55 -20.96 12.69
N LYS A 272 -1.91 -21.16 11.43
CA LYS A 272 -3.03 -20.45 10.82
C LYS A 272 -4.30 -21.02 11.45
N ILE A 273 -4.95 -20.26 12.31
CA ILE A 273 -6.30 -20.57 12.76
C ILE A 273 -7.19 -20.33 11.55
N GLU A 274 -7.63 -21.39 10.89
CA GLU A 274 -8.69 -21.28 9.90
C GLU A 274 -9.98 -21.01 10.67
N GLU A 275 -10.41 -19.76 10.68
CA GLU A 275 -11.75 -19.42 11.15
C GLU A 275 -12.74 -20.13 10.23
N LYS A 276 -13.42 -21.13 10.79
CA LYS A 276 -14.50 -21.79 10.07
C LYS A 276 -15.64 -20.78 9.94
N ILE A 277 -15.93 -20.42 8.72
CA ILE A 277 -17.07 -19.57 8.41
C ILE A 277 -18.35 -20.32 8.81
N ASP A 278 -19.09 -19.76 9.74
CA ASP A 278 -20.36 -20.33 10.18
C ASP A 278 -21.52 -19.76 9.33
N LEU A 279 -21.93 -20.55 8.36
CA LEU A 279 -23.07 -20.24 7.50
C LEU A 279 -24.42 -20.69 8.06
N SER A 280 -24.46 -21.28 9.25
CA SER A 280 -25.70 -21.80 9.85
C SER A 280 -26.70 -20.70 10.21
N SER A 281 -26.22 -19.49 10.50
CA SER A 281 -27.01 -18.30 10.84
C SER A 281 -27.41 -17.45 9.61
N VAL A 282 -26.93 -17.80 8.42
CA VAL A 282 -27.16 -17.03 7.19
C VAL A 282 -28.50 -17.41 6.56
N SER A 283 -29.45 -16.48 6.52
CA SER A 283 -30.74 -16.69 5.86
C SER A 283 -30.59 -16.86 4.35
N GLU A 284 -31.55 -17.52 3.72
CA GLU A 284 -31.55 -17.72 2.26
C GLU A 284 -31.61 -16.38 1.51
N GLU A 285 -32.27 -15.38 2.08
CA GLU A 285 -32.38 -14.03 1.52
C GLU A 285 -31.01 -13.33 1.48
N ILE A 286 -30.23 -13.40 2.58
CA ILE A 286 -28.86 -12.88 2.64
C ILE A 286 -27.96 -13.62 1.65
N ARG A 287 -28.08 -14.94 1.60
CA ARG A 287 -27.29 -15.76 0.67
C ARG A 287 -27.54 -15.37 -0.78
N ALA A 288 -28.82 -15.26 -1.17
CA ALA A 288 -29.21 -14.87 -2.52
C ALA A 288 -28.73 -13.44 -2.86
N ALA A 289 -28.86 -12.50 -1.93
CA ALA A 289 -28.43 -11.11 -2.13
C ALA A 289 -26.91 -11.00 -2.30
N VAL A 290 -26.12 -11.70 -1.47
CA VAL A 290 -24.66 -11.70 -1.59
C VAL A 290 -24.19 -12.37 -2.88
N ILE A 291 -24.78 -13.50 -3.27
CA ILE A 291 -24.47 -14.16 -4.55
C ILE A 291 -24.78 -13.23 -5.72
N ALA A 292 -25.96 -12.59 -5.72
CA ALA A 292 -26.35 -11.66 -6.78
C ALA A 292 -25.36 -10.47 -6.89
N GLN A 293 -24.95 -9.91 -5.76
CA GLN A 293 -23.98 -8.81 -5.75
C GLN A 293 -22.59 -9.26 -6.21
N CYS A 294 -22.11 -10.40 -5.74
CA CYS A 294 -20.86 -10.97 -6.22
C CYS A 294 -20.88 -11.26 -7.72
N ALA A 295 -22.01 -11.78 -8.24
CA ALA A 295 -22.23 -12.01 -9.66
C ALA A 295 -22.15 -10.72 -10.47
N LEU A 296 -22.80 -9.66 -9.98
CA LEU A 296 -22.79 -8.35 -10.63
C LEU A 296 -21.37 -7.76 -10.72
N VAL A 297 -20.62 -7.83 -9.62
CA VAL A 297 -19.29 -7.24 -9.55
C VAL A 297 -18.24 -8.06 -10.32
N SER A 298 -18.33 -9.39 -10.28
CA SER A 298 -17.41 -10.29 -10.98
C SER A 298 -17.75 -10.53 -12.46
N ASN A 299 -18.93 -10.08 -12.89
CA ASN A 299 -19.50 -10.40 -14.23
C ASN A 299 -19.63 -11.92 -14.48
N MET A 300 -19.83 -12.69 -13.43
CA MET A 300 -20.08 -14.14 -13.46
C MET A 300 -21.59 -14.43 -13.34
N LYS A 301 -22.01 -15.65 -13.64
CA LYS A 301 -23.39 -16.05 -13.41
C LYS A 301 -23.60 -16.42 -11.93
N PRO A 302 -24.77 -16.11 -11.31
CA PRO A 302 -25.03 -16.46 -9.92
C PRO A 302 -24.87 -17.96 -9.60
N GLU A 303 -25.15 -18.82 -10.57
CA GLU A 303 -25.04 -20.29 -10.41
C GLU A 303 -23.58 -20.78 -10.33
N GLU A 304 -22.63 -19.95 -10.74
CA GLU A 304 -21.18 -20.24 -10.73
C GLU A 304 -20.52 -19.80 -9.42
N ILE A 305 -21.27 -19.12 -8.52
CA ILE A 305 -20.73 -18.52 -7.29
C ILE A 305 -21.07 -19.39 -6.09
N GLY A 306 -20.04 -19.93 -5.46
CA GLY A 306 -20.11 -20.72 -4.22
C GLY A 306 -19.55 -19.96 -3.01
N ALA A 307 -20.02 -20.31 -1.81
CA ALA A 307 -19.61 -19.66 -0.57
C ALA A 307 -18.12 -19.84 -0.23
N ASP A 308 -17.51 -20.91 -0.69
CA ASP A 308 -16.09 -21.27 -0.48
C ASP A 308 -15.14 -20.51 -1.42
N GLN A 309 -15.65 -19.88 -2.46
CA GLN A 309 -14.83 -19.17 -3.43
C GLN A 309 -14.22 -17.90 -2.82
N ASN A 310 -12.93 -17.70 -3.13
CA ASN A 310 -12.19 -16.52 -2.74
C ASN A 310 -12.53 -15.32 -3.67
N LEU A 311 -12.82 -14.17 -3.09
CA LEU A 311 -13.24 -12.99 -3.84
C LEU A 311 -12.19 -12.54 -4.88
N SER A 312 -10.92 -12.57 -4.52
CA SER A 312 -9.85 -12.12 -5.42
C SER A 312 -9.39 -13.23 -6.36
N ASN A 313 -9.16 -14.45 -5.84
CA ASN A 313 -8.53 -15.53 -6.60
C ASN A 313 -9.49 -16.24 -7.55
N ASP A 314 -10.75 -16.40 -7.13
CA ASP A 314 -11.73 -17.18 -7.89
C ASP A 314 -12.73 -16.28 -8.64
N LEU A 315 -13.17 -15.18 -8.00
CA LEU A 315 -14.07 -14.22 -8.63
C LEU A 315 -13.33 -13.10 -9.40
N GLY A 316 -12.02 -12.98 -9.26
CA GLY A 316 -11.22 -11.96 -9.95
C GLY A 316 -11.44 -10.52 -9.47
N LEU A 317 -11.97 -10.35 -8.26
CA LEU A 317 -12.22 -9.03 -7.69
C LEU A 317 -10.91 -8.37 -7.27
N ASP A 318 -10.69 -7.14 -7.70
CA ASP A 318 -9.57 -6.33 -7.21
C ASP A 318 -9.95 -5.55 -5.94
N SER A 319 -9.01 -4.77 -5.41
CA SER A 319 -9.25 -4.01 -4.19
C SER A 319 -10.38 -2.97 -4.33
N LEU A 320 -10.66 -2.50 -5.55
CA LEU A 320 -11.76 -1.59 -5.82
C LEU A 320 -13.09 -2.33 -5.77
N ASP A 321 -13.16 -3.48 -6.41
CA ASP A 321 -14.35 -4.33 -6.43
C ASP A 321 -14.74 -4.76 -5.02
N ILE A 322 -13.75 -5.18 -4.21
CA ILE A 322 -13.95 -5.55 -2.81
C ILE A 322 -14.38 -4.35 -1.96
N SER A 323 -13.88 -3.15 -2.27
CA SER A 323 -14.29 -1.93 -1.57
C SER A 323 -15.73 -1.53 -1.92
N ASN A 324 -16.14 -1.71 -3.17
CA ASN A 324 -17.54 -1.51 -3.57
C ASN A 324 -18.46 -2.51 -2.87
N LEU A 325 -18.00 -3.75 -2.71
CA LEU A 325 -18.73 -4.77 -1.97
C LEU A 325 -18.88 -4.40 -0.47
N LEU A 326 -17.86 -3.78 0.11
CA LEU A 326 -17.91 -3.28 1.49
C LEU A 326 -18.94 -2.14 1.65
N ILE A 327 -18.96 -1.18 0.71
CA ILE A 327 -19.96 -0.11 0.69
C ILE A 327 -21.37 -0.70 0.56
N TRP A 328 -21.54 -1.67 -0.34
CA TRP A 328 -22.81 -2.36 -0.52
C TRP A 328 -23.27 -3.09 0.75
N LEU A 329 -22.36 -3.72 1.49
CA LEU A 329 -22.64 -4.35 2.78
C LEU A 329 -23.14 -3.34 3.82
N ASP A 330 -22.54 -2.15 3.89
CA ASP A 330 -23.01 -1.09 4.78
C ASP A 330 -24.39 -0.57 4.36
N GLU A 331 -24.61 -0.35 3.06
CA GLU A 331 -25.89 0.17 2.53
C GLU A 331 -27.04 -0.82 2.69
N GLN A 332 -26.82 -2.12 2.42
CA GLN A 332 -27.88 -3.12 2.40
C GLN A 332 -28.14 -3.75 3.76
N PHE A 333 -27.10 -3.94 4.56
CA PHE A 333 -27.19 -4.68 5.82
C PHE A 333 -26.78 -3.84 7.04
N ALA A 334 -26.38 -2.57 6.86
CA ALA A 334 -25.83 -1.72 7.91
C ALA A 334 -24.64 -2.39 8.64
N ALA A 335 -23.81 -3.16 7.90
CA ALA A 335 -22.66 -3.85 8.43
C ALA A 335 -21.52 -2.86 8.65
N GLN A 336 -21.45 -2.28 9.85
CA GLN A 336 -20.43 -1.30 10.24
C GLN A 336 -19.14 -1.97 10.73
N ASP A 337 -18.04 -1.22 10.71
CA ASP A 337 -16.73 -1.64 11.21
C ASP A 337 -16.15 -2.88 10.50
N VAL A 338 -16.51 -3.08 9.23
CA VAL A 338 -15.93 -4.14 8.38
C VAL A 338 -14.66 -3.63 7.71
N SER A 339 -13.59 -4.38 7.85
CA SER A 339 -12.31 -4.08 7.20
C SER A 339 -12.09 -4.92 5.94
N LEU A 340 -11.39 -4.38 4.94
CA LEU A 340 -11.06 -5.12 3.70
C LEU A 340 -10.42 -6.50 3.93
N PRO A 341 -9.51 -6.69 4.90
CA PRO A 341 -8.93 -8.00 5.17
C PRO A 341 -9.90 -9.07 5.65
N GLU A 342 -11.10 -8.70 6.11
CA GLU A 342 -12.15 -9.63 6.52
C GLU A 342 -12.94 -10.19 5.34
N LEU A 343 -12.96 -9.47 4.21
CA LEU A 343 -13.64 -9.87 2.98
C LEU A 343 -12.74 -10.78 2.14
N VAL A 344 -12.64 -12.05 2.52
CA VAL A 344 -11.75 -13.03 1.88
C VAL A 344 -12.50 -13.92 0.88
N SER A 345 -13.69 -14.38 1.25
CA SER A 345 -14.51 -15.29 0.45
C SER A 345 -15.97 -14.84 0.39
N VAL A 346 -16.73 -15.40 -0.51
CA VAL A 346 -18.18 -15.17 -0.59
C VAL A 346 -18.86 -15.54 0.74
N GLY A 347 -18.42 -16.60 1.37
CA GLY A 347 -18.92 -17.03 2.69
C GLY A 347 -18.62 -16.01 3.79
N SER A 348 -17.42 -15.38 3.79
CA SER A 348 -17.12 -14.32 4.76
C SER A 348 -18.02 -13.10 4.57
N VAL A 349 -18.37 -12.75 3.34
CA VAL A 349 -19.35 -11.71 3.04
C VAL A 349 -20.71 -12.07 3.59
N MET A 350 -21.16 -13.30 3.40
CA MET A 350 -22.45 -13.80 3.93
C MET A 350 -22.48 -13.77 5.46
N GLU A 351 -21.42 -14.24 6.12
CA GLU A 351 -21.31 -14.24 7.58
C GLU A 351 -21.32 -12.82 8.14
N ILE A 352 -20.61 -11.89 7.53
CA ILE A 352 -20.58 -10.47 7.91
C ILE A 352 -21.98 -9.85 7.73
N ALA A 353 -22.64 -10.12 6.60
CA ALA A 353 -24.01 -9.65 6.35
C ALA A 353 -24.99 -10.18 7.39
N ALA A 354 -24.85 -11.43 7.83
CA ALA A 354 -25.72 -12.04 8.84
C ALA A 354 -25.38 -11.60 10.27
N SER A 355 -24.11 -11.53 10.64
CA SER A 355 -23.67 -11.28 12.02
C SER A 355 -23.64 -9.80 12.40
N ARG A 356 -23.32 -8.93 11.45
CA ARG A 356 -23.25 -7.47 11.64
C ARG A 356 -24.43 -6.75 10.98
N GLY A 357 -25.14 -7.42 10.08
CA GLY A 357 -26.37 -6.94 9.47
C GLY A 357 -27.55 -7.05 10.42
N GLY A 358 -28.47 -6.09 10.36
CA GLY A 358 -29.71 -6.16 11.13
C GLY A 358 -29.71 -5.51 12.51
N LYS A 359 -28.63 -4.88 12.95
CA LYS A 359 -28.80 -3.74 13.85
C LYS A 359 -29.38 -2.63 12.98
N PRO A 360 -30.66 -2.20 13.22
CA PRO A 360 -31.14 -1.01 12.53
C PRO A 360 -30.03 0.01 12.74
N ARG A 361 -29.62 0.66 11.62
CA ARG A 361 -28.86 1.90 11.75
C ARG A 361 -29.57 2.60 12.90
N GLU A 362 -28.99 2.59 14.12
CA GLU A 362 -29.39 3.62 15.05
C GLU A 362 -29.26 4.83 14.14
N GLU A 363 -30.43 5.35 13.72
CA GLU A 363 -30.42 6.71 13.25
C GLU A 363 -29.60 7.36 14.32
N VAL A 364 -28.32 7.60 13.99
CA VAL A 364 -27.53 8.54 14.76
C VAL A 364 -28.42 9.75 14.58
N SER A 365 -29.41 9.84 15.48
CA SER A 365 -30.19 11.04 15.63
C SER A 365 -29.02 11.95 15.84
N LEU A 366 -28.71 12.69 14.77
CA LEU A 366 -27.71 13.75 14.82
C LEU A 366 -28.20 14.50 16.03
N LYS A 367 -27.65 14.16 17.23
CA LYS A 367 -27.90 14.94 18.44
C LYS A 367 -27.51 16.29 17.95
N VAL A 368 -28.53 17.08 17.57
CA VAL A 368 -28.30 18.44 17.11
C VAL A 368 -27.48 19.02 18.24
N MET A 369 -26.18 19.16 17.96
CA MET A 369 -25.25 19.47 19.03
C MET A 369 -25.64 20.85 19.52
N PRO A 370 -25.74 21.07 20.85
CA PRO A 370 -26.13 22.36 21.38
C PRO A 370 -25.29 23.48 20.73
N GLY A 371 -25.96 24.46 20.14
CA GLY A 371 -25.30 25.55 19.39
C GLY A 371 -25.33 25.41 17.85
N TRP A 372 -25.69 24.25 17.29
CA TRP A 372 -25.80 24.12 15.83
C TRP A 372 -27.02 24.86 15.27
N GLU A 373 -28.11 24.88 16.01
CA GLU A 373 -29.32 25.62 15.64
C GLU A 373 -29.15 27.14 15.70
N GLU A 374 -28.30 27.65 16.61
CA GLU A 374 -28.03 29.09 16.71
C GLU A 374 -27.23 29.63 15.50
N LEU A 375 -26.50 28.75 14.78
CA LEU A 375 -25.70 29.13 13.62
C LEU A 375 -26.55 29.45 12.39
N SER A 376 -27.70 28.79 12.21
CA SER A 376 -28.59 29.04 11.06
C SER A 376 -29.22 30.42 11.09
N SER A 377 -29.25 31.10 12.25
CA SER A 377 -29.78 32.44 12.44
C SER A 377 -28.78 33.57 12.27
N LYS A 378 -27.48 33.26 12.22
CA LYS A 378 -26.43 34.28 12.11
C LYS A 378 -26.19 34.68 10.64
N PRO A 379 -26.12 35.99 10.33
CA PRO A 379 -25.93 36.44 8.96
C PRO A 379 -24.51 36.04 8.47
N TYR A 380 -24.41 35.58 7.22
CA TYR A 380 -23.14 35.22 6.60
C TYR A 380 -22.16 36.40 6.64
N PRO A 381 -20.94 36.24 7.18
CA PRO A 381 -19.99 37.34 7.42
C PRO A 381 -19.34 37.90 6.16
N GLY A 382 -19.74 37.42 4.98
CA GLY A 382 -19.19 37.83 3.68
C GLY A 382 -17.91 37.10 3.31
N LYS A 383 -17.49 37.26 2.06
CA LYS A 383 -16.26 36.63 1.57
C LYS A 383 -15.03 37.28 2.22
N PRO A 384 -14.03 36.50 2.62
CA PRO A 384 -12.78 37.06 3.11
C PRO A 384 -12.04 37.79 1.98
N LYS A 385 -11.32 38.86 2.32
CA LYS A 385 -10.62 39.76 1.36
C LYS A 385 -9.12 39.51 1.30
N GLY A 386 -8.59 38.52 2.02
CA GLY A 386 -7.16 38.20 2.04
C GLY A 386 -6.58 37.95 0.65
N ALA A 387 -5.39 38.46 0.39
CA ALA A 387 -4.67 38.25 -0.86
C ALA A 387 -4.10 36.84 -1.01
N THR A 388 -3.95 36.13 0.09
CA THR A 388 -3.52 34.74 0.16
C THR A 388 -4.56 33.88 0.87
N ILE A 389 -4.47 32.55 0.69
CA ILE A 389 -5.36 31.60 1.40
C ILE A 389 -5.16 31.72 2.92
N GLN A 390 -3.93 31.96 3.38
CA GLN A 390 -3.61 32.13 4.79
C GLN A 390 -4.27 33.38 5.37
N GLU A 391 -4.17 34.52 4.68
CA GLU A 391 -4.83 35.76 5.09
C GLU A 391 -6.35 35.63 5.08
N ALA A 392 -6.91 35.00 4.04
CA ALA A 392 -8.34 34.75 3.95
C ALA A 392 -8.82 33.82 5.08
N PHE A 393 -8.02 32.83 5.46
CA PHE A 393 -8.32 31.94 6.58
C PHE A 393 -8.31 32.68 7.93
N LEU A 394 -7.27 33.46 8.22
CA LEU A 394 -7.17 34.24 9.45
C LEU A 394 -8.29 35.29 9.56
N GLU A 395 -8.59 35.99 8.47
CA GLU A 395 -9.72 36.94 8.41
C GLU A 395 -11.05 36.22 8.67
N SER A 396 -11.21 34.99 8.17
CA SER A 396 -12.40 34.19 8.44
C SER A 396 -12.47 33.76 9.90
N CYS A 397 -11.35 33.41 10.52
CA CYS A 397 -11.28 33.09 11.94
C CYS A 397 -11.69 34.26 12.82
N ASP A 398 -11.20 35.48 12.50
CA ASP A 398 -11.55 36.71 13.22
C ASP A 398 -13.04 37.07 13.08
N LYS A 399 -13.58 36.98 11.86
CA LYS A 399 -14.99 37.29 11.59
C LYS A 399 -15.98 36.29 12.21
N MET A 400 -15.53 35.04 12.35
CA MET A 400 -16.36 33.95 12.83
C MET A 400 -15.94 33.46 14.24
N ASP A 401 -15.30 34.33 15.02
CA ASP A 401 -14.94 34.01 16.39
C ASP A 401 -16.13 33.53 17.20
N GLY A 402 -15.96 32.40 17.89
CA GLY A 402 -17.04 31.75 18.64
C GLY A 402 -18.06 30.95 17.80
N TRP A 403 -17.94 30.95 16.45
CA TRP A 403 -18.75 30.08 15.60
C TRP A 403 -18.15 28.68 15.53
N LEU A 404 -18.99 27.69 15.23
CA LEU A 404 -18.53 26.33 14.95
C LEU A 404 -17.90 26.30 13.55
N ALA A 405 -16.71 25.72 13.44
CA ALA A 405 -15.99 25.60 12.18
C ALA A 405 -16.22 24.22 11.54
N MET A 406 -16.15 23.17 12.34
CA MET A 406 -16.32 21.79 11.91
C MET A 406 -16.72 20.90 13.08
N ALA A 407 -17.23 19.72 12.76
CA ALA A 407 -17.48 18.65 13.71
C ALA A 407 -17.10 17.32 13.06
N ASP A 408 -16.49 16.43 13.81
CA ASP A 408 -16.22 15.05 13.42
C ASP A 408 -16.33 14.12 14.64
N ASP A 409 -16.44 12.82 14.37
CA ASP A 409 -16.70 11.80 15.40
C ASP A 409 -15.50 11.59 16.35
N VAL A 410 -14.30 12.02 15.98
CA VAL A 410 -13.07 11.83 16.74
C VAL A 410 -12.74 13.07 17.59
N SER A 411 -12.73 14.24 16.96
CA SER A 411 -12.35 15.52 17.61
C SER A 411 -13.56 16.29 18.17
N GLY A 412 -14.77 15.83 17.88
CA GLY A 412 -16.01 16.49 18.28
C GLY A 412 -16.17 17.86 17.59
N ILE A 413 -16.81 18.80 18.29
CA ILE A 413 -17.06 20.16 17.77
C ILE A 413 -15.79 21.01 17.89
N THR A 414 -15.42 21.66 16.80
CA THR A 414 -14.30 22.61 16.77
C THR A 414 -14.79 23.99 16.34
N SER A 415 -14.53 25.01 17.17
CA SER A 415 -14.82 26.41 16.80
C SER A 415 -13.74 26.99 15.88
N TRP A 416 -14.09 28.09 15.19
CA TRP A 416 -13.12 28.83 14.38
C TRP A 416 -11.89 29.28 15.20
N LYS A 417 -12.09 29.68 16.46
CA LYS A 417 -10.97 30.02 17.37
C LYS A 417 -10.03 28.85 17.64
N LYS A 418 -10.59 27.66 17.85
CA LYS A 418 -9.77 26.44 18.04
C LYS A 418 -9.06 26.05 16.76
N THR A 419 -9.70 26.23 15.61
CA THR A 419 -9.11 25.97 14.28
C THR A 419 -7.98 26.93 13.99
N GLU A 420 -8.13 28.22 14.34
CA GLU A 420 -7.08 29.24 14.23
C GLU A 420 -5.84 28.87 15.06
N ASN A 421 -6.04 28.51 16.33
CA ASN A 421 -4.95 28.07 17.21
C ASN A 421 -4.22 26.84 16.67
N GLY A 422 -4.96 25.89 16.12
CA GLY A 422 -4.39 24.72 15.44
C GLY A 422 -3.60 25.09 14.19
N GLY A 423 -4.11 26.00 13.37
CA GLY A 423 -3.45 26.52 12.18
C GLY A 423 -2.16 27.26 12.52
N CYS A 424 -2.19 28.13 13.52
CA CYS A 424 -0.99 28.84 14.02
C CYS A 424 0.07 27.89 14.59
N ALA A 425 -0.32 26.83 15.29
CA ALA A 425 0.61 25.80 15.78
C ALA A 425 1.28 25.05 14.63
N LEU A 426 0.53 24.73 13.57
CA LEU A 426 1.07 24.13 12.35
C LEU A 426 2.06 25.04 11.64
N ILE A 427 1.76 26.34 11.53
CA ILE A 427 2.64 27.34 10.90
C ILE A 427 3.95 27.48 11.70
N LYS A 428 3.88 27.57 13.03
CA LYS A 428 5.08 27.63 13.91
C LYS A 428 5.95 26.39 13.76
N ASN A 429 5.36 25.20 13.72
CA ASN A 429 6.10 23.95 13.47
C ASN A 429 6.73 23.92 12.07
N HIS A 430 6.12 24.59 11.10
CA HIS A 430 6.64 24.68 9.73
C HIS A 430 7.84 25.63 9.64
N GLN A 431 7.78 26.77 10.32
CA GLN A 431 8.89 27.75 10.35
C GLN A 431 10.11 27.22 11.12
N GLY A 432 9.91 26.41 12.17
CA GLY A 432 10.99 25.71 12.88
C GLY A 432 11.63 24.58 12.10
N ASN A 433 11.04 24.14 10.98
CA ASN A 433 11.49 23.05 10.12
C ASN A 433 11.60 23.47 8.65
N ALA A 434 12.01 24.69 8.36
CA ALA A 434 12.23 25.20 7.00
C ALA A 434 13.24 24.29 6.27
N GLY A 435 12.75 23.35 5.47
CA GLY A 435 13.53 22.33 4.71
C GLY A 435 12.89 20.96 4.63
N ARG A 436 11.75 20.73 5.27
CA ARG A 436 11.04 19.45 5.14
C ARG A 436 9.63 19.67 4.56
N PRO A 437 9.26 19.04 3.43
CA PRO A 437 7.89 19.07 2.95
C PRO A 437 7.03 18.20 3.86
N HIS A 438 6.20 18.82 4.70
CA HIS A 438 5.19 18.13 5.49
C HIS A 438 3.90 18.01 4.66
N ARG A 439 3.46 16.79 4.41
CA ARG A 439 2.09 16.52 3.97
C ARG A 439 1.21 16.55 5.22
N TYR A 440 0.20 17.41 5.17
CA TYR A 440 -0.83 17.45 6.19
C TYR A 440 -1.71 16.20 6.04
N HIS A 441 -1.70 15.33 7.04
CA HIS A 441 -2.89 14.56 7.36
C HIS A 441 -3.80 15.49 8.17
N ALA A 442 -5.07 15.50 7.84
CA ALA A 442 -6.09 15.89 8.79
C ALA A 442 -6.14 14.78 9.87
N ALA A 443 -5.09 14.73 10.69
CA ALA A 443 -5.14 13.98 11.92
C ALA A 443 -6.10 14.76 12.82
N GLY A 444 -7.15 14.10 13.27
CA GLY A 444 -8.13 14.67 14.18
C GLY A 444 -7.44 15.45 15.28
N PHE A 445 -7.92 16.66 15.55
CA PHE A 445 -7.47 17.51 16.65
C PHE A 445 -7.91 16.93 18.01
N GLY A 446 -7.54 15.68 18.28
CA GLY A 446 -7.80 14.96 19.51
C GLY A 446 -6.49 14.52 20.17
N GLY A 447 -5.67 15.47 20.58
CA GLY A 447 -4.48 15.24 21.39
C GLY A 447 -4.65 15.92 22.74
N SER A 448 -4.79 15.09 23.77
CA SER A 448 -4.91 15.41 25.17
C SER A 448 -4.02 16.56 25.65
N ASP A 449 -4.64 17.38 26.50
CA ASP A 449 -4.09 18.39 27.36
C ASP A 449 -2.68 18.11 27.90
N HIS A 450 -1.73 18.93 27.47
CA HIS A 450 -0.61 19.42 28.25
C HIS A 450 0.15 20.47 27.43
N TYR A 451 -0.37 21.69 27.39
CA TYR A 451 0.45 22.86 27.05
C TYR A 451 0.24 23.95 28.10
N HIS A 452 1.31 24.18 28.85
CA HIS A 452 1.44 25.30 29.77
C HIS A 452 1.30 26.64 29.02
N HIS A 453 0.56 27.54 29.64
CA HIS A 453 0.38 28.93 29.26
C HIS A 453 1.71 29.64 28.95
N GLY A 454 1.89 30.08 27.76
CA GLY A 454 2.86 31.08 27.36
C GLY A 454 2.15 32.09 26.45
N ASN A 455 1.75 33.23 27.05
CA ASN A 455 1.20 34.37 26.32
C ASN A 455 2.24 34.94 25.36
N SER A 456 1.98 34.84 24.06
CA SER A 456 2.44 35.84 23.10
C SER A 456 1.62 35.70 21.83
N ALA A 457 0.94 36.78 21.49
CA ALA A 457 0.13 36.94 20.29
C ALA A 457 0.94 36.66 19.02
N CYS A 458 0.33 35.97 18.05
CA CYS A 458 0.82 35.99 16.67
C CYS A 458 0.64 37.43 16.12
N PRO A 459 1.64 37.98 15.42
CA PRO A 459 1.46 39.22 14.70
C PRO A 459 0.55 39.05 13.47
#